data_5e21c81ba7ee2e6df5917797b5f57fbb
#
_entry.id   5e21c81ba7ee2e6df5917797b5f57fbb
#
_cell.length_a   1.000
_cell.length_b   1.000
_cell.length_c   1.000
_cell.angle_alpha   90.00
_cell.angle_beta   90.00
_cell.angle_gamma   90.00
#
_symmetry.space_group_name_H-M   'P 1'
#
loop_
_entity.id
_entity.type
_entity.pdbx_description
1 polymer ?
#
loop_
_entity_poly.entity_id
_entity_poly.type
_entity_poly.pdbx_seq_one_letter_code
_entity_poly.pdbx_strand_id
1 'polypeptide(L)'
;HVQPNNAADPGLVFDSDFDDWLGFLCGTQLPTSFCTAAGVPVLDPSNLNVASIAIGSLAGVQTVTRRVTNVSDGHATYRASVEGMTGFDVKITPAALTLARGQTRSFTVTFTRTTAALQAYTGGQLILSGGTSKKARDQHRVRVPMVARPVALSAPTQVSGSYNVTFGFDGAFSAS
;
A
#
# COMPACT_ATOMS: atom_id res chain seq x y z
N HIS A 1 15.92 17.14 1.09
CA HIS A 1 15.93 18.42 1.80
C HIS A 1 14.62 18.60 2.57
N VAL A 2 14.70 18.91 3.84
CA VAL A 2 13.56 19.32 4.66
C VAL A 2 13.13 20.72 4.20
N GLN A 3 11.83 20.89 4.00
CA GLN A 3 11.21 22.18 3.66
C GLN A 3 10.33 22.63 4.83
N PRO A 4 10.83 23.44 5.76
CA PRO A 4 10.14 23.77 7.00
C PRO A 4 8.77 24.43 6.76
N ASN A 5 8.65 25.28 5.75
CA ASN A 5 7.39 25.96 5.42
C ASN A 5 6.30 24.96 4.98
N ASN A 6 6.68 23.90 4.24
CA ASN A 6 5.74 22.88 3.82
C ASN A 6 5.43 21.90 4.97
N ALA A 7 6.30 21.79 5.96
CA ALA A 7 6.04 20.98 7.16
C ALA A 7 4.99 21.62 8.08
N ALA A 8 4.89 22.97 8.07
CA ALA A 8 3.88 23.70 8.84
C ALA A 8 2.48 23.66 8.16
N ASP A 9 2.43 23.45 6.85
CA ASP A 9 1.20 23.30 6.05
C ASP A 9 1.36 22.13 5.07
N PRO A 10 1.24 20.88 5.54
CA PRO A 10 1.49 19.70 4.72
C PRO A 10 0.34 19.37 3.76
N GLY A 11 -0.84 19.93 3.96
CA GLY A 11 -2.05 19.68 3.16
C GLY A 11 -2.70 18.33 3.46
N LEU A 12 -1.93 17.25 3.39
CA LEU A 12 -2.37 15.88 3.72
C LEU A 12 -1.46 15.26 4.78
N VAL A 13 -2.05 14.46 5.66
CA VAL A 13 -1.33 13.62 6.63
C VAL A 13 -1.72 12.15 6.47
N PHE A 14 -0.77 11.27 6.76
CA PHE A 14 -0.97 9.84 6.91
C PHE A 14 -1.04 9.54 8.40
N ASP A 15 -2.12 8.90 8.82
CA ASP A 15 -2.40 8.65 10.22
C ASP A 15 -2.35 7.14 10.50
N SER A 16 -1.48 6.73 11.41
CA SER A 16 -1.35 5.36 11.88
C SER A 16 -1.48 5.36 13.39
N ASP A 17 -2.49 4.66 13.88
CA ASP A 17 -2.73 4.52 15.31
C ASP A 17 -2.03 3.28 15.89
N PHE A 18 -2.28 3.02 17.17
CA PHE A 18 -1.71 1.88 17.88
C PHE A 18 -2.15 0.54 17.28
N ASP A 19 -3.39 0.44 16.82
CA ASP A 19 -3.95 -0.80 16.26
C ASP A 19 -3.35 -1.10 14.88
N ASP A 20 -3.09 -0.07 14.05
CA ASP A 20 -2.36 -0.22 12.79
C ASP A 20 -0.94 -0.79 13.04
N TRP A 21 -0.23 -0.25 14.04
CA TRP A 21 1.11 -0.73 14.40
C TRP A 21 1.10 -2.12 15.03
N LEU A 22 0.11 -2.43 15.85
CA LEU A 22 -0.03 -3.77 16.42
C LEU A 22 -0.36 -4.81 15.34
N GLY A 23 -1.24 -4.46 14.40
CA GLY A 23 -1.53 -5.27 13.22
C GLY A 23 -0.29 -5.51 12.35
N PHE A 24 0.57 -4.50 12.16
CA PHE A 24 1.85 -4.64 11.49
C PHE A 24 2.80 -5.60 12.23
N LEU A 25 2.89 -5.50 13.55
CA LEU A 25 3.71 -6.42 14.36
C LEU A 25 3.17 -7.86 14.28
N CYS A 26 1.85 -8.03 14.23
CA CYS A 26 1.22 -9.33 13.99
C CYS A 26 1.53 -9.89 12.61
N GLY A 27 1.74 -9.04 11.61
CA GLY A 27 2.14 -9.43 10.26
C GLY A 27 3.63 -9.74 10.09
N THR A 28 4.47 -9.39 11.08
CA THR A 28 5.94 -9.45 10.92
C THR A 28 6.68 -10.17 12.02
N GLN A 29 6.29 -10.02 13.28
CA GLN A 29 7.12 -10.42 14.42
C GLN A 29 6.39 -11.22 15.50
N LEU A 30 5.10 -10.94 15.73
CA LEU A 30 4.35 -11.57 16.81
C LEU A 30 3.80 -12.94 16.40
N PRO A 31 3.73 -13.91 17.33
CA PRO A 31 3.10 -15.20 17.06
C PRO A 31 1.61 -15.06 16.73
N THR A 32 1.12 -15.81 15.76
CA THR A 32 -0.30 -15.83 15.37
C THR A 32 -1.23 -16.11 16.54
N SER A 33 -0.83 -16.96 17.48
CA SER A 33 -1.59 -17.29 18.69
C SER A 33 -1.84 -16.05 19.56
N PHE A 34 -0.83 -15.19 19.73
CA PHE A 34 -0.98 -13.93 20.46
C PHE A 34 -1.98 -13.01 19.76
N CYS A 35 -1.83 -12.81 18.46
CA CYS A 35 -2.68 -11.91 17.67
C CYS A 35 -4.14 -12.38 17.67
N THR A 36 -4.37 -13.67 17.54
CA THR A 36 -5.72 -14.27 17.62
C THR A 36 -6.32 -14.07 19.00
N ALA A 37 -5.56 -14.30 20.08
CA ALA A 37 -6.04 -14.12 21.45
C ALA A 37 -6.34 -12.66 21.78
N ALA A 38 -5.56 -11.73 21.22
CA ALA A 38 -5.76 -10.29 21.37
C ALA A 38 -6.85 -9.71 20.44
N GLY A 39 -7.41 -10.51 19.52
CA GLY A 39 -8.39 -10.07 18.54
C GLY A 39 -7.84 -9.08 17.51
N VAL A 40 -6.52 -9.07 17.30
CA VAL A 40 -5.85 -8.13 16.39
C VAL A 40 -5.74 -8.76 14.98
N PRO A 41 -6.28 -8.09 13.94
CA PRO A 41 -6.13 -8.56 12.57
C PRO A 41 -4.66 -8.44 12.12
N VAL A 42 -4.18 -9.46 11.43
CA VAL A 42 -2.85 -9.44 10.81
C VAL A 42 -2.86 -8.46 9.64
N LEU A 43 -2.00 -7.45 9.69
CA LEU A 43 -1.83 -6.48 8.61
C LEU A 43 -0.67 -6.93 7.70
N ASP A 44 -0.92 -6.93 6.37
CA ASP A 44 0.19 -6.99 5.42
C ASP A 44 1.12 -5.79 5.65
N PRO A 45 2.43 -6.01 5.87
CA PRO A 45 3.37 -4.93 6.19
C PRO A 45 3.37 -3.78 5.19
N SER A 46 3.12 -4.06 3.91
CA SER A 46 3.02 -3.04 2.88
C SER A 46 1.81 -2.10 3.04
N ASN A 47 0.80 -2.52 3.82
CA ASN A 47 -0.43 -1.76 4.08
C ASN A 47 -0.37 -0.86 5.31
N LEU A 48 0.72 -0.87 6.10
CA LEU A 48 0.87 0.10 7.19
C LEU A 48 0.75 1.52 6.65
N ASN A 49 -0.13 2.33 7.25
CA ASN A 49 -0.51 3.63 6.73
C ASN A 49 0.54 4.72 7.01
N VAL A 50 1.69 4.60 6.42
CA VAL A 50 2.79 5.57 6.49
C VAL A 50 2.99 6.27 5.15
N ALA A 51 3.68 7.42 5.15
CA ALA A 51 3.97 8.24 3.97
C ALA A 51 5.05 7.62 3.06
N SER A 52 5.07 6.30 2.93
CA SER A 52 5.95 5.54 2.04
C SER A 52 5.30 4.21 1.67
N ILE A 53 5.76 3.57 0.60
CA ILE A 53 5.32 2.23 0.19
C ILE A 53 6.57 1.38 -0.07
N ALA A 54 6.68 0.24 0.63
CA ALA A 54 7.76 -0.71 0.43
C ALA A 54 7.18 -2.12 0.26
N ILE A 55 7.54 -2.76 -0.85
CA ILE A 55 7.14 -4.14 -1.18
C ILE A 55 8.40 -4.97 -1.38
N GLY A 56 8.73 -5.79 -0.38
CA GLY A 56 9.95 -6.61 -0.37
C GLY A 56 9.86 -7.87 -1.23
N SER A 57 8.64 -8.35 -1.54
CA SER A 57 8.40 -9.60 -2.27
C SER A 57 7.13 -9.48 -3.11
N LEU A 58 7.23 -8.80 -4.27
CA LEU A 58 6.11 -8.63 -5.18
C LEU A 58 6.02 -9.81 -6.14
N ALA A 59 5.02 -10.65 -5.98
CA ALA A 59 4.75 -11.81 -6.84
C ALA A 59 3.79 -11.43 -7.98
N GLY A 60 4.32 -10.80 -9.02
CA GLY A 60 3.57 -10.37 -10.20
C GLY A 60 2.76 -9.11 -10.00
N VAL A 61 1.75 -9.13 -9.14
CA VAL A 61 0.88 -7.97 -8.85
C VAL A 61 0.60 -7.86 -7.35
N GLN A 62 0.57 -6.62 -6.84
CA GLN A 62 0.17 -6.33 -5.46
C GLN A 62 -0.54 -4.99 -5.37
N THR A 63 -1.59 -4.94 -4.56
CA THR A 63 -2.34 -3.71 -4.26
C THR A 63 -2.10 -3.30 -2.81
N VAL A 64 -1.72 -2.06 -2.63
CA VAL A 64 -1.47 -1.44 -1.32
C VAL A 64 -2.51 -0.36 -1.09
N THR A 65 -3.08 -0.32 0.11
CA THR A 65 -4.03 0.72 0.53
C THR A 65 -3.34 1.80 1.37
N ARG A 66 -3.75 3.05 1.17
CA ARG A 66 -3.36 4.19 1.99
C ARG A 66 -4.59 5.02 2.35
N ARG A 67 -4.55 5.61 3.54
CA ARG A 67 -5.52 6.61 4.01
C ARG A 67 -4.82 7.95 4.17
N VAL A 68 -5.47 9.03 3.74
CA VAL A 68 -4.98 10.39 3.94
C VAL A 68 -6.09 11.27 4.52
N THR A 69 -5.70 12.17 5.40
CA THR A 69 -6.58 13.15 6.01
C THR A 69 -6.21 14.54 5.53
N ASN A 70 -7.20 15.31 5.08
CA ASN A 70 -6.99 16.70 4.68
C ASN A 70 -6.90 17.59 5.92
N VAL A 71 -5.74 18.20 6.14
CA VAL A 71 -5.50 19.16 7.23
C VAL A 71 -5.46 20.62 6.78
N SER A 72 -5.74 20.90 5.49
CA SER A 72 -5.88 22.25 4.97
C SER A 72 -7.15 22.94 5.47
N ASP A 73 -7.21 24.26 5.37
CA ASP A 73 -8.31 25.10 5.87
C ASP A 73 -9.59 25.07 5.00
N GLY A 74 -9.81 24.04 4.19
CA GLY A 74 -10.99 23.94 3.34
C GLY A 74 -11.11 22.62 2.58
N HIS A 75 -12.01 22.61 1.61
CA HIS A 75 -12.09 21.52 0.66
C HIS A 75 -10.85 21.52 -0.25
N ALA A 76 -10.17 20.42 -0.33
CA ALA A 76 -8.99 20.26 -1.19
C ALA A 76 -9.18 19.13 -2.19
N THR A 77 -8.66 19.30 -3.40
CA THR A 77 -8.64 18.24 -4.42
C THR A 77 -7.20 17.96 -4.82
N TYR A 78 -6.80 16.70 -4.70
CA TYR A 78 -5.48 16.21 -5.06
C TYR A 78 -5.57 15.25 -6.23
N ARG A 79 -4.65 15.36 -7.18
CA ARG A 79 -4.47 14.42 -8.29
C ARG A 79 -3.22 13.61 -8.07
N ALA A 80 -3.35 12.31 -8.28
CA ALA A 80 -2.26 11.37 -8.15
C ALA A 80 -1.48 11.24 -9.47
N SER A 81 -0.16 11.18 -9.37
CA SER A 81 0.75 10.80 -10.46
C SER A 81 1.90 9.96 -9.92
N VAL A 82 2.57 9.23 -10.81
CA VAL A 82 3.71 8.38 -10.48
C VAL A 82 4.93 8.86 -11.25
N GLU A 83 6.05 8.93 -10.56
CA GLU A 83 7.37 9.21 -11.14
C GLU A 83 8.32 8.05 -10.78
N GLY A 84 9.11 7.60 -11.75
CA GLY A 84 9.99 6.44 -11.58
C GLY A 84 9.24 5.11 -11.73
N MET A 85 9.59 4.09 -10.94
CA MET A 85 9.02 2.73 -10.99
C MET A 85 9.21 2.05 -12.36
N THR A 86 10.38 2.21 -12.95
CA THR A 86 10.70 1.60 -14.25
C THR A 86 10.48 0.09 -14.22
N GLY A 87 9.79 -0.43 -15.23
CA GLY A 87 9.45 -1.86 -15.33
C GLY A 87 8.25 -2.29 -14.49
N PHE A 88 7.50 -1.32 -13.97
CA PHE A 88 6.19 -1.53 -13.34
C PHE A 88 5.12 -0.68 -14.02
N ASP A 89 3.93 -1.22 -14.14
CA ASP A 89 2.70 -0.44 -14.29
C ASP A 89 2.13 -0.17 -12.91
N VAL A 90 1.92 1.11 -12.57
CA VAL A 90 1.44 1.54 -11.25
C VAL A 90 0.15 2.31 -11.41
N LYS A 91 -0.96 1.71 -10.96
CA LYS A 91 -2.30 2.28 -11.04
C LYS A 91 -2.76 2.79 -9.67
N ILE A 92 -3.27 4.03 -9.62
CA ILE A 92 -3.85 4.64 -8.41
C ILE A 92 -5.36 4.76 -8.58
N THR A 93 -6.11 4.32 -7.57
CA THR A 93 -7.58 4.35 -7.60
C THR A 93 -8.14 4.86 -6.27
N PRO A 94 -8.92 5.95 -6.26
CA PRO A 94 -9.17 6.85 -7.40
C PRO A 94 -7.93 7.71 -7.73
N ALA A 95 -7.81 8.14 -8.99
CA ALA A 95 -6.72 8.99 -9.44
C ALA A 95 -6.83 10.45 -8.96
N ALA A 96 -7.98 10.82 -8.39
CA ALA A 96 -8.20 12.12 -7.76
C ALA A 96 -8.98 11.93 -6.45
N LEU A 97 -8.57 12.68 -5.44
CA LEU A 97 -9.18 12.69 -4.10
C LEU A 97 -9.68 14.09 -3.81
N THR A 98 -10.97 14.22 -3.54
CA THR A 98 -11.56 15.45 -3.01
C THR A 98 -11.98 15.22 -1.57
N LEU A 99 -11.46 16.04 -0.65
CA LEU A 99 -11.63 15.88 0.78
C LEU A 99 -12.04 17.22 1.41
N ALA A 100 -13.06 17.18 2.27
CA ALA A 100 -13.34 18.30 3.17
C ALA A 100 -12.22 18.42 4.22
N ARG A 101 -12.15 19.57 4.91
CA ARG A 101 -11.25 19.73 6.07
C ARG A 101 -11.52 18.64 7.11
N GLY A 102 -10.47 17.98 7.59
CA GLY A 102 -10.53 16.88 8.55
C GLY A 102 -11.07 15.56 7.97
N GLN A 103 -11.45 15.53 6.70
CA GLN A 103 -11.94 14.30 6.09
C GLN A 103 -10.78 13.37 5.75
N THR A 104 -10.96 12.08 6.09
CA THR A 104 -10.08 10.97 5.69
C THR A 104 -10.67 10.24 4.50
N ARG A 105 -9.84 9.90 3.53
CA ARG A 105 -10.19 9.03 2.40
C ARG A 105 -9.07 8.04 2.10
N SER A 106 -9.50 6.86 1.66
CA SER A 106 -8.61 5.80 1.20
C SER A 106 -8.41 5.85 -0.31
N PHE A 107 -7.25 5.40 -0.74
CA PHE A 107 -6.94 5.09 -2.13
C PHE A 107 -6.06 3.85 -2.19
N THR A 108 -6.04 3.20 -3.34
CA THR A 108 -5.20 2.03 -3.59
C THR A 108 -4.14 2.34 -4.62
N VAL A 109 -2.99 1.71 -4.46
CA VAL A 109 -1.87 1.71 -5.41
C VAL A 109 -1.60 0.27 -5.80
N THR A 110 -1.89 -0.06 -7.05
CA THR A 110 -1.67 -1.40 -7.61
C THR A 110 -0.38 -1.39 -8.42
N PHE A 111 0.54 -2.25 -8.04
CA PHE A 111 1.81 -2.46 -8.73
C PHE A 111 1.70 -3.74 -9.56
N THR A 112 1.91 -3.65 -10.86
CA THR A 112 1.99 -4.79 -11.77
C THR A 112 3.39 -4.82 -12.37
N ARG A 113 4.13 -5.90 -12.16
CA ARG A 113 5.45 -6.07 -12.78
C ARG A 113 5.28 -6.24 -14.29
N THR A 114 6.07 -5.49 -15.06
CA THR A 114 6.21 -5.65 -16.52
C THR A 114 7.61 -6.16 -16.88
N THR A 115 8.58 -5.29 -16.90
CA THR A 115 9.97 -5.60 -17.29
C THR A 115 11.00 -5.46 -16.17
N ALA A 116 10.58 -5.07 -14.95
CA ALA A 116 11.49 -4.92 -13.82
C ALA A 116 12.24 -6.22 -13.53
N ALA A 117 13.55 -6.11 -13.30
CA ALA A 117 14.41 -7.25 -13.01
C ALA A 117 13.97 -7.95 -11.72
N LEU A 118 13.89 -9.29 -11.74
CA LEU A 118 13.62 -10.08 -10.55
C LEU A 118 14.74 -9.90 -9.52
N GLN A 119 14.37 -9.95 -8.24
CA GLN A 119 15.26 -9.84 -7.08
C GLN A 119 15.99 -8.48 -6.97
N ALA A 120 15.64 -7.49 -7.78
CA ALA A 120 16.20 -6.14 -7.74
C ALA A 120 15.14 -5.13 -7.28
N TYR A 121 15.55 -4.19 -6.43
CA TYR A 121 14.67 -3.10 -6.02
C TYR A 121 14.57 -2.04 -7.12
N THR A 122 13.35 -1.62 -7.42
CA THR A 122 13.06 -0.45 -8.25
C THR A 122 12.37 0.61 -7.40
N GLY A 123 12.84 1.84 -7.47
CA GLY A 123 12.32 2.98 -6.73
C GLY A 123 11.55 3.96 -7.61
N GLY A 124 10.69 4.72 -6.94
CA GLY A 124 9.92 5.81 -7.52
C GLY A 124 9.18 6.59 -6.45
N GLN A 125 8.21 7.38 -6.87
CA GLN A 125 7.37 8.13 -5.94
C GLN A 125 5.95 8.31 -6.49
N LEU A 126 4.98 8.19 -5.60
CA LEU A 126 3.64 8.70 -5.81
C LEU A 126 3.63 10.18 -5.41
N ILE A 127 3.02 11.00 -6.23
CA ILE A 127 2.85 12.42 -6.00
C ILE A 127 1.36 12.74 -5.96
N LEU A 128 0.92 13.35 -4.86
CA LEU A 128 -0.40 13.90 -4.72
C LEU A 128 -0.26 15.43 -4.83
N SER A 129 -0.70 15.99 -5.94
CA SER A 129 -0.61 17.43 -6.23
C SER A 129 -1.99 18.05 -6.23
N GLY A 130 -2.15 19.16 -5.49
CA GLY A 130 -3.41 19.86 -5.39
C GLY A 130 -3.51 20.70 -4.14
N GLY A 131 -4.71 21.12 -3.80
CA GLY A 131 -4.95 21.98 -2.65
C GLY A 131 -6.35 22.56 -2.65
N THR A 132 -6.56 23.60 -1.85
CA THR A 132 -7.86 24.25 -1.64
C THR A 132 -8.25 25.21 -2.75
N SER A 133 -7.29 25.74 -3.50
CA SER A 133 -7.52 26.64 -4.64
C SER A 133 -6.44 26.50 -5.71
N LYS A 134 -6.59 27.21 -6.84
CA LYS A 134 -5.56 27.24 -7.90
C LYS A 134 -4.40 28.21 -7.61
N LYS A 135 -4.42 28.94 -6.51
CA LYS A 135 -3.33 29.86 -6.13
C LYS A 135 -2.13 29.05 -5.65
N ALA A 136 -0.93 29.42 -6.03
CA ALA A 136 0.30 28.66 -5.73
C ALA A 136 0.51 28.43 -4.23
N ARG A 137 0.16 29.40 -3.38
CA ARG A 137 0.27 29.29 -1.92
C ARG A 137 -0.66 28.26 -1.28
N ASP A 138 -1.75 27.89 -1.98
CA ASP A 138 -2.78 26.96 -1.51
C ASP A 138 -2.61 25.58 -2.17
N GLN A 139 -1.49 25.37 -2.87
CA GLN A 139 -1.14 24.13 -3.56
C GLN A 139 -0.06 23.37 -2.79
N HIS A 140 -0.30 22.09 -2.62
CA HIS A 140 0.62 21.17 -1.97
C HIS A 140 1.11 20.11 -2.97
N ARG A 141 2.32 19.64 -2.75
CA ARG A 141 2.89 18.50 -3.46
C ARG A 141 3.39 17.50 -2.43
N VAL A 142 2.52 16.55 -2.11
CA VAL A 142 2.84 15.48 -1.16
C VAL A 142 3.53 14.34 -1.91
N ARG A 143 4.74 13.98 -1.48
CA ARG A 143 5.53 12.89 -2.05
C ARG A 143 5.52 11.69 -1.15
N VAL A 144 5.20 10.53 -1.72
CA VAL A 144 5.21 9.22 -1.07
C VAL A 144 6.26 8.37 -1.79
N PRO A 145 7.46 8.18 -1.22
CA PRO A 145 8.46 7.30 -1.79
C PRO A 145 7.92 5.89 -1.94
N MET A 146 8.25 5.25 -3.04
CA MET A 146 7.85 3.88 -3.33
C MET A 146 9.06 3.05 -3.71
N VAL A 147 9.10 1.81 -3.22
CA VAL A 147 10.09 0.82 -3.63
C VAL A 147 9.45 -0.56 -3.71
N ALA A 148 9.77 -1.30 -4.77
CA ALA A 148 9.28 -2.66 -4.94
C ALA A 148 10.37 -3.58 -5.47
N ARG A 149 10.41 -4.81 -4.98
CA ARG A 149 11.28 -5.88 -5.43
C ARG A 149 10.44 -7.04 -5.95
N PRO A 150 10.43 -7.29 -7.27
CA PRO A 150 9.71 -8.44 -7.81
C PRO A 150 10.43 -9.73 -7.45
N VAL A 151 9.65 -10.76 -7.15
CA VAL A 151 10.14 -12.12 -6.91
C VAL A 151 9.56 -13.08 -7.94
N ALA A 152 10.27 -14.19 -8.20
CA ALA A 152 9.71 -15.24 -9.01
C ALA A 152 8.56 -15.91 -8.24
N LEU A 153 7.44 -16.17 -8.93
CA LEU A 153 6.44 -17.09 -8.43
C LEU A 153 7.05 -18.51 -8.50
N SER A 154 7.24 -19.14 -7.36
CA SER A 154 7.56 -20.56 -7.30
C SER A 154 6.39 -21.27 -6.63
N ALA A 155 5.70 -22.14 -7.37
CA ALA A 155 4.84 -23.12 -6.78
C ALA A 155 5.69 -24.28 -6.27
N PRO A 156 5.33 -24.95 -5.15
CA PRO A 156 6.00 -26.17 -4.75
C PRO A 156 5.86 -27.22 -5.86
N THR A 157 6.92 -27.96 -6.12
CA THR A 157 6.93 -29.02 -7.14
C THR A 157 5.99 -30.18 -6.79
N GLN A 158 5.61 -30.29 -5.54
CA GLN A 158 4.67 -31.29 -5.03
C GLN A 158 3.87 -30.71 -3.88
N VAL A 159 2.56 -30.86 -3.92
CA VAL A 159 1.66 -30.64 -2.79
C VAL A 159 1.09 -31.97 -2.39
N SER A 160 1.34 -32.41 -1.15
CA SER A 160 0.76 -33.61 -0.59
C SER A 160 0.04 -33.30 0.71
N GLY A 161 -1.10 -33.92 0.94
CA GLY A 161 -1.89 -33.75 2.15
C GLY A 161 -3.07 -34.73 2.16
N SER A 162 -3.65 -34.92 3.33
CA SER A 162 -4.93 -35.65 3.48
C SER A 162 -6.04 -34.59 3.68
N TYR A 163 -7.17 -34.83 3.01
CA TYR A 163 -8.36 -33.98 3.17
C TYR A 163 -9.59 -34.89 3.27
N ASN A 164 -10.57 -34.43 4.03
CA ASN A 164 -11.86 -35.12 4.12
C ASN A 164 -12.81 -34.52 3.10
N VAL A 165 -13.33 -35.34 2.21
CA VAL A 165 -14.34 -34.94 1.23
C VAL A 165 -15.72 -35.15 1.83
N THR A 166 -16.49 -34.10 1.98
CA THR A 166 -17.86 -34.19 2.54
C THR A 166 -18.92 -34.51 1.49
N PHE A 167 -18.56 -34.51 0.20
CA PHE A 167 -19.51 -34.64 -0.93
C PHE A 167 -19.11 -35.75 -1.92
N GLY A 168 -18.92 -36.96 -1.46
CA GLY A 168 -18.96 -38.17 -2.29
C GLY A 168 -18.08 -38.20 -3.55
N PHE A 169 -16.92 -37.56 -3.51
CA PHE A 169 -15.91 -37.69 -4.56
C PHE A 169 -14.86 -38.71 -4.11
N ASP A 170 -14.87 -39.88 -4.75
CA ASP A 170 -13.82 -40.87 -4.61
C ASP A 170 -12.87 -40.78 -5.79
N GLY A 171 -11.68 -40.23 -5.59
CA GLY A 171 -10.66 -40.14 -6.63
C GLY A 171 -9.33 -39.64 -6.10
N ALA A 172 -8.25 -39.95 -6.79
CA ALA A 172 -6.94 -39.39 -6.52
C ALA A 172 -6.89 -37.97 -7.02
N PHE A 173 -6.48 -37.04 -6.16
CA PHE A 173 -6.14 -35.65 -6.58
C PHE A 173 -4.74 -35.70 -7.21
N SER A 174 -4.63 -35.25 -8.47
CA SER A 174 -3.35 -34.96 -9.10
C SER A 174 -3.33 -33.49 -9.53
N ALA A 175 -2.37 -32.74 -9.02
CA ALA A 175 -2.06 -31.42 -9.51
C ALA A 175 -0.99 -31.53 -10.59
N SER A 176 -1.25 -31.02 -11.79
CA SER A 176 -0.29 -30.88 -12.90
C SER A 176 0.16 -29.44 -13.04
#